data_54f227407e1c0053a0b2056f9a6878ea
#
_entry.id   54f227407e1c0053a0b2056f9a6878ea
#
_cell.length_a   1.000
_cell.length_b   1.000
_cell.length_c   1.000
_cell.angle_alpha   90.00
_cell.angle_beta   90.00
_cell.angle_gamma   90.00
#
_symmetry.space_group_name_H-M   'P 1'
#
loop_
_entity.id
_entity.type
_entity.pdbx_description
1 polymer ?
#
loop_
_entity_poly.entity_id
_entity_poly.type
_entity_poly.pdbx_seq_one_letter_code
_entity_poly.pdbx_strand_id
1 'polypeptide(L)'
;MRIFDESKQNEIKDYDRAAGRLVRDTLFIAHHEAREACEEVGHYAVIREYPNGGKDVKWVVDKPAVAACEEHDEYEDILVFVPYTEKELARQAAEREIGELKAKLRETDYKAIKYAEGMITLADYAPIREERQSWRDRIGELETVLEDGA
;
A
#
# COMPACT_ATOMS: atom_id res chain seq x y z
N MET A 1 6.40 -5.59 6.35
CA MET A 1 4.92 -5.58 6.28
C MET A 1 4.53 -6.49 5.13
N ARG A 2 3.69 -7.47 5.36
CA ARG A 2 3.23 -8.44 4.37
C ARG A 2 2.13 -7.82 3.50
N ILE A 3 2.01 -8.29 2.25
CA ILE A 3 0.98 -7.81 1.31
C ILE A 3 0.03 -8.97 1.05
N PHE A 4 -1.26 -8.70 1.15
CA PHE A 4 -2.33 -9.67 0.94
C PHE A 4 -3.27 -9.22 -0.18
N ASP A 5 -4.03 -10.18 -0.72
CA ASP A 5 -5.17 -9.90 -1.57
C ASP A 5 -6.32 -9.24 -0.79
N GLU A 6 -7.34 -8.77 -1.47
CA GLU A 6 -8.51 -8.11 -0.87
C GLU A 6 -9.25 -9.02 0.14
N SER A 7 -9.20 -10.33 -0.06
CA SER A 7 -9.79 -11.32 0.85
C SER A 7 -8.96 -11.56 2.12
N LYS A 8 -7.73 -11.06 2.19
CA LYS A 8 -6.73 -11.30 3.25
C LYS A 8 -6.34 -12.78 3.44
N GLN A 9 -6.65 -13.63 2.46
CA GLN A 9 -6.37 -15.06 2.54
C GLN A 9 -5.05 -15.45 1.91
N ASN A 10 -4.61 -14.71 0.88
CA ASN A 10 -3.41 -15.05 0.12
C ASN A 10 -2.37 -13.93 0.23
N GLU A 11 -1.16 -14.29 0.63
CA GLU A 11 -0.02 -13.38 0.60
C GLU A 11 0.47 -13.20 -0.84
N ILE A 12 0.60 -11.94 -1.28
CA ILE A 12 1.05 -11.55 -2.61
C ILE A 12 2.51 -11.12 -2.52
N LYS A 13 3.39 -11.74 -3.32
CA LYS A 13 4.81 -11.37 -3.39
C LYS A 13 5.10 -10.31 -4.44
N ASP A 14 4.38 -10.37 -5.55
CA ASP A 14 4.52 -9.45 -6.67
C ASP A 14 3.16 -8.85 -7.02
N TYR A 15 3.12 -7.53 -7.21
CA TYR A 15 1.92 -6.83 -7.63
C TYR A 15 2.25 -5.71 -8.61
N ASP A 16 1.34 -5.46 -9.54
CA ASP A 16 1.46 -4.35 -10.48
C ASP A 16 0.85 -3.07 -9.88
N ARG A 17 1.68 -2.06 -9.66
CA ARG A 17 1.26 -0.74 -9.16
C ARG A 17 0.33 0.00 -10.13
N ALA A 18 0.36 -0.35 -11.42
CA ALA A 18 -0.54 0.23 -12.41
C ALA A 18 -1.93 -0.40 -12.35
N ALA A 19 -2.03 -1.63 -11.83
CA ALA A 19 -3.29 -2.38 -11.74
C ALA A 19 -4.07 -2.16 -10.44
N GLY A 20 -3.46 -1.57 -9.39
CA GLY A 20 -4.12 -1.37 -8.10
C GLY A 20 -3.31 -0.55 -7.11
N ARG A 21 -3.86 -0.40 -5.92
CA ARG A 21 -3.25 0.36 -4.80
C ARG A 21 -3.08 -0.51 -3.57
N LEU A 22 -2.11 -0.16 -2.73
CA LEU A 22 -1.93 -0.75 -1.41
C LEU A 22 -2.66 0.08 -0.35
N VAL A 23 -3.46 -0.60 0.44
CA VAL A 23 -4.21 -0.01 1.57
C VAL A 23 -3.70 -0.64 2.86
N ARG A 24 -3.48 0.17 3.89
CA ARG A 24 -3.12 -0.35 5.23
C ARG A 24 -4.34 -0.96 5.88
N ASP A 25 -4.16 -2.13 6.47
CA ASP A 25 -5.19 -2.87 7.16
C ASP A 25 -4.57 -3.75 8.25
N THR A 26 -5.38 -4.44 9.02
CA THR A 26 -4.96 -5.37 10.06
C THR A 26 -5.43 -6.79 9.76
N LEU A 27 -4.60 -7.77 10.09
CA LEU A 27 -4.93 -9.19 10.04
C LEU A 27 -5.05 -9.71 11.47
N PHE A 28 -6.17 -10.32 11.78
CA PHE A 28 -6.32 -11.05 13.04
C PHE A 28 -5.39 -12.27 13.06
N ILE A 29 -4.60 -12.41 14.10
CA ILE A 29 -3.65 -13.51 14.27
C ILE A 29 -4.18 -14.54 15.27
N ALA A 30 -4.50 -14.11 16.48
CA ALA A 30 -4.92 -14.98 17.54
C ALA A 30 -5.76 -14.26 18.59
N HIS A 31 -6.59 -15.00 19.27
CA HIS A 31 -7.24 -14.60 20.50
C HIS A 31 -6.50 -15.22 21.69
N HIS A 32 -6.10 -14.40 22.64
CA HIS A 32 -5.43 -14.82 23.86
C HIS A 32 -6.42 -14.70 25.03
N GLU A 33 -6.77 -15.85 25.61
CA GLU A 33 -7.61 -15.89 26.81
C GLU A 33 -6.86 -15.34 28.02
N ALA A 34 -7.61 -14.75 28.95
CA ALA A 34 -7.06 -14.32 30.23
C ALA A 34 -6.47 -15.50 30.99
N ARG A 35 -5.30 -15.32 31.57
CA ARG A 35 -4.67 -16.30 32.44
C ARG A 35 -4.03 -15.63 33.65
N GLU A 36 -4.13 -16.28 34.80
CA GLU A 36 -3.43 -15.85 36.00
C GLU A 36 -1.94 -16.20 35.95
N ALA A 37 -1.13 -15.43 36.69
CA ALA A 37 0.26 -15.76 36.87
C ALA A 37 0.41 -17.07 37.61
N CYS A 38 1.29 -17.95 37.17
CA CYS A 38 1.69 -19.13 37.87
C CYS A 38 3.18 -19.03 38.21
N GLU A 39 3.54 -19.31 39.47
CA GLU A 39 4.94 -19.37 39.87
C GLU A 39 5.60 -20.64 39.35
N GLU A 40 6.92 -20.62 39.25
CA GLU A 40 7.71 -21.76 38.88
C GLU A 40 7.57 -22.84 39.97
N VAL A 41 7.26 -24.04 39.56
CA VAL A 41 7.20 -25.22 40.43
C VAL A 41 8.30 -26.20 40.05
N GLY A 42 9.05 -26.64 41.01
CA GLY A 42 10.13 -27.61 40.79
C GLY A 42 10.47 -28.37 42.05
N HIS A 43 11.42 -29.25 41.93
CA HIS A 43 11.92 -30.05 43.05
C HIS A 43 13.44 -30.13 42.98
N TYR A 44 14.07 -30.43 44.15
CA TYR A 44 15.49 -30.70 44.23
C TYR A 44 15.76 -32.16 43.93
N ALA A 45 16.44 -32.45 42.81
CA ALA A 45 16.93 -33.78 42.49
C ALA A 45 18.35 -33.95 43.01
N VAL A 46 18.60 -35.10 43.67
CA VAL A 46 19.95 -35.46 44.15
C VAL A 46 20.82 -35.84 42.95
N ILE A 47 21.92 -35.11 42.76
CA ILE A 47 22.88 -35.39 41.71
C ILE A 47 24.00 -36.30 42.20
N ARG A 48 24.39 -36.14 43.47
CA ARG A 48 25.50 -36.88 44.08
C ARG A 48 25.27 -37.05 45.56
N GLU A 49 25.53 -38.26 46.08
CA GLU A 49 25.58 -38.55 47.50
C GLU A 49 27.04 -38.83 47.93
N TYR A 50 27.40 -38.33 49.10
CA TYR A 50 28.72 -38.51 49.69
C TYR A 50 28.69 -39.50 50.82
N PRO A 51 29.81 -40.20 51.10
CA PRO A 51 29.86 -41.19 52.20
C PRO A 51 29.57 -40.63 53.60
N ASN A 52 29.73 -39.32 53.79
CA ASN A 52 29.41 -38.61 55.06
C ASN A 52 27.93 -38.22 55.18
N GLY A 53 27.07 -38.65 54.26
CA GLY A 53 25.65 -38.32 54.19
C GLY A 53 25.31 -36.98 53.54
N GLY A 54 26.30 -36.21 53.02
CA GLY A 54 26.10 -35.02 52.27
C GLY A 54 25.54 -35.33 50.88
N LYS A 55 24.70 -34.43 50.32
CA LYS A 55 24.10 -34.57 48.98
C LYS A 55 24.25 -33.28 48.21
N ASP A 56 24.70 -33.39 46.96
CA ASP A 56 24.57 -32.31 45.99
C ASP A 56 23.20 -32.43 45.35
N VAL A 57 22.46 -31.32 45.30
CA VAL A 57 21.14 -31.27 44.72
C VAL A 57 21.09 -30.20 43.62
N LYS A 58 20.30 -30.47 42.63
CA LYS A 58 20.01 -29.52 41.55
C LYS A 58 18.52 -29.23 41.53
N TRP A 59 18.17 -27.98 41.38
CA TRP A 59 16.78 -27.59 41.12
C TRP A 59 16.36 -28.05 39.72
N VAL A 60 15.26 -28.81 39.65
CA VAL A 60 14.65 -29.28 38.42
C VAL A 60 13.29 -28.60 38.31
N VAL A 61 13.07 -27.88 37.25
CA VAL A 61 11.81 -27.18 36.98
C VAL A 61 10.79 -28.17 36.42
N ASP A 62 9.71 -28.40 37.15
CA ASP A 62 8.59 -29.25 36.70
C ASP A 62 7.58 -28.43 35.86
N LYS A 63 7.33 -27.20 36.27
CA LYS A 63 6.48 -26.23 35.54
C LYS A 63 7.17 -24.87 35.55
N PRO A 64 7.44 -24.29 34.38
CA PRO A 64 8.02 -22.95 34.30
C PRO A 64 7.03 -21.89 34.80
N ALA A 65 7.55 -20.78 35.32
CA ALA A 65 6.76 -19.62 35.65
C ALA A 65 6.05 -19.10 34.39
N VAL A 66 4.79 -18.72 34.56
CA VAL A 66 3.97 -18.12 33.47
C VAL A 66 3.44 -16.78 33.98
N ALA A 67 3.68 -15.71 33.25
CA ALA A 67 3.17 -14.40 33.58
C ALA A 67 1.65 -14.31 33.36
N ALA A 68 0.98 -13.49 34.18
CA ALA A 68 -0.41 -13.14 33.94
C ALA A 68 -0.58 -12.52 32.56
N CYS A 69 -1.69 -12.79 31.94
CA CYS A 69 -2.06 -12.19 30.66
C CYS A 69 -3.55 -11.82 30.74
N GLU A 70 -3.87 -10.59 30.38
CA GLU A 70 -5.28 -10.19 30.19
C GLU A 70 -5.78 -10.71 28.84
N GLU A 71 -7.09 -10.91 28.77
CA GLU A 71 -7.75 -11.28 27.50
C GLU A 71 -7.50 -10.20 26.45
N HIS A 72 -6.96 -10.58 25.30
CA HIS A 72 -6.73 -9.66 24.18
C HIS A 72 -6.65 -10.39 22.85
N ASP A 73 -6.99 -9.64 21.80
CA ASP A 73 -6.80 -10.07 20.41
C ASP A 73 -5.48 -9.56 19.87
N GLU A 74 -4.76 -10.42 19.18
CA GLU A 74 -3.52 -10.09 18.51
C GLU A 74 -3.79 -9.81 17.02
N TYR A 75 -3.31 -8.66 16.56
CA TYR A 75 -3.41 -8.23 15.16
C TYR A 75 -2.03 -7.91 14.60
N GLU A 76 -1.85 -8.15 13.31
CA GLU A 76 -0.68 -7.74 12.54
C GLU A 76 -1.05 -6.66 11.54
N ASP A 77 -0.23 -5.60 11.47
CA ASP A 77 -0.36 -4.58 10.43
C ASP A 77 0.08 -5.15 9.07
N ILE A 78 -0.82 -5.13 8.11
CA ILE A 78 -0.61 -5.63 6.76
C ILE A 78 -0.90 -4.55 5.71
N LEU A 79 -0.51 -4.82 4.47
CA LEU A 79 -0.97 -4.11 3.28
C LEU A 79 -1.92 -5.01 2.49
N VAL A 80 -3.02 -4.45 2.04
CA VAL A 80 -3.97 -5.14 1.17
C VAL A 80 -3.88 -4.52 -0.22
N PHE A 81 -3.68 -5.35 -1.23
CA PHE A 81 -3.73 -4.95 -2.62
C PHE A 81 -5.18 -4.90 -3.08
N VAL A 82 -5.62 -3.69 -3.44
CA VAL A 82 -6.96 -3.43 -3.98
C VAL A 82 -6.81 -3.08 -5.46
N PRO A 83 -7.28 -3.91 -6.38
CA PRO A 83 -7.23 -3.63 -7.81
C PRO A 83 -8.09 -2.41 -8.15
N TYR A 84 -7.64 -1.62 -9.14
CA TYR A 84 -8.45 -0.55 -9.68
C TYR A 84 -9.61 -1.11 -10.49
N THR A 85 -10.76 -0.50 -10.37
CA THR A 85 -11.92 -0.79 -11.23
C THR A 85 -11.65 -0.28 -12.65
N GLU A 86 -12.38 -0.81 -13.64
CA GLU A 86 -12.30 -0.33 -15.03
C GLU A 86 -12.56 1.18 -15.12
N LYS A 87 -13.49 1.70 -14.32
CA LYS A 87 -13.81 3.13 -14.23
C LYS A 87 -12.63 3.95 -13.73
N GLU A 88 -11.94 3.48 -12.66
CA GLU A 88 -10.75 4.15 -12.13
C GLU A 88 -9.60 4.13 -13.13
N LEU A 89 -9.39 3.02 -13.84
CA LEU A 89 -8.36 2.94 -14.89
C LEU A 89 -8.66 3.86 -16.08
N ALA A 90 -9.91 3.93 -16.53
CA ALA A 90 -10.33 4.84 -17.60
C ALA A 90 -10.14 6.30 -17.17
N ARG A 91 -10.48 6.64 -15.94
CA ARG A 91 -10.25 7.98 -15.37
C ARG A 91 -8.77 8.36 -15.35
N GLN A 92 -7.91 7.46 -14.85
CA GLN A 92 -6.46 7.70 -14.82
C GLN A 92 -5.87 7.85 -16.22
N ALA A 93 -6.37 7.09 -17.22
CA ALA A 93 -5.95 7.22 -18.60
C ALA A 93 -6.36 8.59 -19.18
N ALA A 94 -7.60 9.04 -18.94
CA ALA A 94 -8.07 10.35 -19.36
C ALA A 94 -7.28 11.49 -18.71
N GLU A 95 -7.03 11.44 -17.41
CA GLU A 95 -6.24 12.44 -16.69
C GLU A 95 -4.79 12.53 -17.23
N ARG A 96 -4.19 11.39 -17.59
CA ARG A 96 -2.85 11.33 -18.19
C ARG A 96 -2.86 11.98 -19.59
N GLU A 97 -3.83 11.60 -20.45
CA GLU A 97 -3.95 12.14 -21.79
C GLU A 97 -4.17 13.67 -21.76
N ILE A 98 -5.02 14.17 -20.87
CA ILE A 98 -5.20 15.62 -20.64
C ILE A 98 -3.88 16.30 -20.26
N GLY A 99 -3.10 15.67 -19.35
CA GLY A 99 -1.79 16.18 -18.96
C GLY A 99 -0.82 16.31 -20.13
N GLU A 100 -0.76 15.29 -20.99
CA GLU A 100 0.08 15.28 -22.20
C GLU A 100 -0.36 16.35 -23.22
N LEU A 101 -1.67 16.49 -23.46
CA LEU A 101 -2.21 17.50 -24.36
C LEU A 101 -1.97 18.92 -23.86
N LYS A 102 -2.14 19.15 -22.54
CA LYS A 102 -1.80 20.45 -21.91
C LYS A 102 -0.31 20.76 -21.99
N ALA A 103 0.57 19.74 -21.94
CA ALA A 103 2.01 19.93 -22.16
C ALA A 103 2.31 20.36 -23.60
N LYS A 104 1.73 19.69 -24.61
CA LYS A 104 1.86 20.06 -26.03
C LYS A 104 1.37 21.50 -26.31
N LEU A 105 0.26 21.92 -25.69
CA LEU A 105 -0.22 23.28 -25.78
C LEU A 105 0.82 24.29 -25.26
N ARG A 106 1.43 24.02 -24.08
CA ARG A 106 2.47 24.86 -23.49
C ARG A 106 3.73 24.95 -24.36
N GLU A 107 4.18 23.84 -24.93
CA GLU A 107 5.35 23.81 -25.82
C GLU A 107 5.14 24.67 -27.07
N THR A 108 3.89 24.81 -27.55
CA THR A 108 3.54 25.57 -28.73
C THR A 108 3.10 27.00 -28.42
N ASP A 109 2.97 27.43 -27.16
CA ASP A 109 2.56 28.78 -26.75
C ASP A 109 3.49 29.86 -27.32
N TYR A 110 4.81 29.60 -27.31
CA TYR A 110 5.79 30.49 -27.91
C TYR A 110 5.50 30.82 -29.38
N LYS A 111 5.01 29.84 -30.18
CA LYS A 111 4.64 30.06 -31.60
C LYS A 111 3.37 30.91 -31.72
N ALA A 112 2.42 30.71 -30.82
CA ALA A 112 1.20 31.52 -30.76
C ALA A 112 1.52 32.99 -30.41
N ILE A 113 2.43 33.21 -29.48
CA ILE A 113 2.90 34.55 -29.09
C ILE A 113 3.60 35.23 -30.28
N LYS A 114 4.54 34.54 -30.95
CA LYS A 114 5.21 35.07 -32.15
C LYS A 114 4.24 35.49 -33.27
N TYR A 115 3.20 34.69 -33.45
CA TYR A 115 2.13 35.04 -34.40
C TYR A 115 1.40 36.30 -33.96
N ALA A 116 1.03 36.42 -32.70
CA ALA A 116 0.35 37.60 -32.17
C ALA A 116 1.20 38.87 -32.26
N GLU A 117 2.51 38.76 -32.14
CA GLU A 117 3.50 39.84 -32.27
C GLU A 117 3.84 40.17 -33.75
N GLY A 118 3.28 39.42 -34.70
CA GLY A 118 3.54 39.62 -36.14
C GLY A 118 4.91 39.12 -36.60
N MET A 119 5.60 38.30 -35.80
CA MET A 119 6.93 37.78 -36.11
C MET A 119 6.91 36.59 -37.07
N ILE A 120 5.77 35.90 -37.21
CA ILE A 120 5.56 34.80 -38.17
C ILE A 120 4.25 35.02 -38.92
N THR A 121 4.17 34.47 -40.14
CA THR A 121 3.00 34.67 -41.01
C THR A 121 1.85 33.73 -40.59
N LEU A 122 0.64 34.06 -41.07
CA LEU A 122 -0.53 33.16 -40.90
C LEU A 122 -0.29 31.81 -41.55
N ALA A 123 0.39 31.76 -42.70
CA ALA A 123 0.70 30.52 -43.38
C ALA A 123 1.59 29.59 -42.55
N ASP A 124 2.56 30.17 -41.83
CA ASP A 124 3.46 29.42 -40.95
C ASP A 124 2.75 28.96 -39.66
N TYR A 125 1.78 29.72 -39.17
CA TYR A 125 1.07 29.44 -37.94
C TYR A 125 -0.18 28.53 -38.11
N ALA A 126 -0.83 28.55 -39.29
CA ALA A 126 -2.07 27.84 -39.55
C ALA A 126 -2.04 26.35 -39.17
N PRO A 127 -1.01 25.55 -39.55
CA PRO A 127 -0.96 24.14 -39.17
C PRO A 127 -0.92 23.94 -37.63
N ILE A 128 -0.16 24.77 -36.96
CA ILE A 128 0.00 24.71 -35.48
C ILE A 128 -1.31 25.13 -34.79
N ARG A 129 -2.03 26.11 -35.37
CA ARG A 129 -3.32 26.54 -34.85
C ARG A 129 -4.36 25.43 -34.94
N GLU A 130 -4.39 24.67 -36.02
CA GLU A 130 -5.29 23.53 -36.21
C GLU A 130 -4.98 22.41 -35.21
N GLU A 131 -3.71 22.05 -35.04
CA GLU A 131 -3.30 21.07 -34.05
C GLU A 131 -3.68 21.51 -32.64
N ARG A 132 -3.42 22.74 -32.27
CA ARG A 132 -3.77 23.30 -30.95
C ARG A 132 -5.28 23.28 -30.72
N GLN A 133 -6.09 23.54 -31.78
CA GLN A 133 -7.55 23.46 -31.66
C GLN A 133 -7.98 22.01 -31.42
N SER A 134 -7.47 21.07 -32.19
CA SER A 134 -7.73 19.63 -32.00
C SER A 134 -7.39 19.15 -30.58
N TRP A 135 -6.27 19.59 -30.01
CA TRP A 135 -5.92 19.25 -28.64
C TRP A 135 -6.88 19.84 -27.62
N ARG A 136 -7.36 21.07 -27.81
CA ARG A 136 -8.37 21.67 -26.91
C ARG A 136 -9.71 20.95 -26.98
N ASP A 137 -10.15 20.61 -28.20
CA ASP A 137 -11.40 19.88 -28.40
C ASP A 137 -11.32 18.50 -27.72
N ARG A 138 -10.19 17.80 -27.88
CA ARG A 138 -9.96 16.52 -27.22
C ARG A 138 -9.90 16.63 -25.69
N ILE A 139 -9.28 17.67 -25.14
CA ILE A 139 -9.29 17.94 -23.69
C ILE A 139 -10.72 18.13 -23.21
N GLY A 140 -11.54 18.91 -23.90
CA GLY A 140 -12.95 19.14 -23.57
C GLY A 140 -13.76 17.83 -23.53
N GLU A 141 -13.58 16.96 -24.54
CA GLU A 141 -14.21 15.63 -24.54
C GLU A 141 -13.83 14.79 -23.30
N LEU A 142 -12.54 14.74 -22.98
CA LEU A 142 -12.05 13.97 -21.84
C LEU A 142 -12.50 14.56 -20.51
N GLU A 143 -12.53 15.87 -20.36
CA GLU A 143 -13.03 16.54 -19.17
C GLU A 143 -14.53 16.23 -18.94
N THR A 144 -15.35 16.19 -20.01
CA THR A 144 -16.76 15.78 -19.93
C THR A 144 -16.91 14.33 -19.43
N VAL A 145 -16.07 13.41 -19.94
CA VAL A 145 -16.06 12.00 -19.48
C VAL A 145 -15.71 11.89 -18.01
N LEU A 146 -14.80 12.75 -17.53
CA LEU A 146 -14.41 12.77 -16.10
C LEU A 146 -15.53 13.29 -15.20
N GLU A 147 -16.32 14.26 -15.67
CA GLU A 147 -17.47 14.83 -14.94
C GLU A 147 -18.65 13.85 -14.87
N ASP A 148 -18.98 13.18 -15.97
CA ASP A 148 -20.05 12.18 -16.04
C ASP A 148 -19.73 10.91 -15.26
N GLY A 149 -18.46 10.71 -14.97
CA GLY A 149 -17.93 9.57 -14.24
C GLY A 149 -17.82 9.76 -12.71
N ALA A 150 -18.15 10.94 -12.18
CA ALA A 150 -18.00 11.28 -10.75
C ALA A 150 -19.24 10.83 -9.88
#